data_2ece5d84e15fbc3ddf061658132e8a97
#
_entry.id   2ece5d84e15fbc3ddf061658132e8a97
#
_cell.length_a   1.000
_cell.length_b   1.000
_cell.length_c   1.000
_cell.angle_alpha   90.00
_cell.angle_beta   90.00
_cell.angle_gamma   90.00
#
_symmetry.space_group_name_H-M   'P 1'
#
loop_
_entity.id
_entity.type
_entity.pdbx_description
1 polymer ?
#
loop_
_entity_poly.entity_id
_entity_poly.type
_entity_poly.pdbx_seq_one_letter_code
_entity_poly.pdbx_strand_id
1 'polypeptide(L)'
;MQINIAKHRNILRFFVDLLQNIAIMKKSIAIDMDGVLADVEDQVLAWYKEETGIVMTREEMKGKPEEELFPDRAVLRKILNKPSFFRTLPVMEGAIEAVKSLMEEYEVYVVSAAMEFPLSLFEKREWLSEHFPFISWKNIIFCGDKSIIDTDYMIDDHCKNLDFCKGKPLMFTAFHNVNMDHHERINHWNEVPSLLKKLEGVEV
;
A
#
# COMPACT_ATOMS: atom_id res chain seq x y z
N MET A 1 16.60 58.43 -5.67
CA MET A 1 17.04 57.04 -5.47
C MET A 1 16.24 56.43 -4.29
N GLN A 2 14.93 56.38 -4.41
CA GLN A 2 13.99 55.77 -3.41
C GLN A 2 13.19 54.63 -4.05
N ILE A 3 13.84 53.91 -4.95
CA ILE A 3 13.20 52.76 -5.63
C ILE A 3 13.65 51.51 -4.92
N ASN A 4 12.64 50.76 -4.46
CA ASN A 4 12.68 49.31 -4.25
C ASN A 4 12.78 48.70 -2.84
N ILE A 5 12.69 49.39 -1.76
CA ILE A 5 12.55 48.69 -0.45
C ILE A 5 11.24 47.93 -0.39
N ALA A 6 10.14 48.50 -0.90
CA ALA A 6 8.83 47.83 -0.95
C ALA A 6 8.83 46.63 -1.90
N LYS A 7 9.49 46.72 -3.05
CA LYS A 7 9.57 45.62 -4.01
C LYS A 7 10.45 44.48 -3.48
N HIS A 8 11.54 44.78 -2.79
CA HIS A 8 12.36 43.77 -2.12
C HIS A 8 11.63 43.08 -0.95
N ARG A 9 10.84 43.83 -0.16
CA ARG A 9 10.01 43.28 0.90
C ARG A 9 8.95 42.29 0.36
N ASN A 10 8.31 42.66 -0.75
CA ASN A 10 7.31 41.79 -1.37
C ASN A 10 7.92 40.51 -1.95
N ILE A 11 9.12 40.61 -2.55
CA ILE A 11 9.85 39.45 -3.07
C ILE A 11 10.27 38.53 -1.89
N LEU A 12 10.83 39.11 -0.82
CA LEU A 12 11.25 38.35 0.36
C LEU A 12 10.07 37.66 1.02
N ARG A 13 8.92 38.35 1.14
CA ARG A 13 7.68 37.75 1.67
C ARG A 13 7.16 36.61 0.79
N PHE A 14 7.17 36.81 -0.53
CA PHE A 14 6.82 35.74 -1.48
C PHE A 14 7.72 34.49 -1.32
N PHE A 15 9.05 34.69 -1.18
CA PHE A 15 9.98 33.58 -0.95
C PHE A 15 9.78 32.94 0.43
N VAL A 16 9.50 33.70 1.47
CA VAL A 16 9.21 33.17 2.81
C VAL A 16 7.91 32.39 2.78
N ASP A 17 6.84 32.92 2.16
CA ASP A 17 5.56 32.22 2.00
C ASP A 17 5.71 30.97 1.14
N LEU A 18 6.53 31.01 0.08
CA LEU A 18 6.85 29.87 -0.77
C LEU A 18 7.63 28.79 -0.01
N LEU A 19 8.65 29.18 0.77
CA LEU A 19 9.43 28.27 1.60
C LEU A 19 8.58 27.66 2.73
N GLN A 20 7.69 28.45 3.34
CA GLN A 20 6.74 27.93 4.33
C GLN A 20 5.75 26.94 3.70
N ASN A 21 5.24 27.23 2.50
CA ASN A 21 4.36 26.30 1.78
C ASN A 21 5.11 25.02 1.35
N ILE A 22 6.37 25.10 0.94
CA ILE A 22 7.21 23.93 0.64
C ILE A 22 7.49 23.11 1.91
N ALA A 23 7.70 23.77 3.06
CA ALA A 23 7.91 23.11 4.36
C ALA A 23 6.64 22.44 4.92
N ILE A 24 5.45 22.77 4.38
CA ILE A 24 4.14 22.22 4.80
C ILE A 24 3.69 21.07 3.87
N MET A 25 4.39 20.81 2.77
CA MET A 25 4.03 19.67 1.92
C MET A 25 4.25 18.35 2.69
N LYS A 26 3.16 17.67 3.00
CA LYS A 26 3.24 16.33 3.58
C LYS A 26 3.97 15.41 2.62
N LYS A 27 4.83 14.54 3.16
CA LYS A 27 5.36 13.42 2.39
C LYS A 27 4.24 12.49 1.98
N SER A 28 4.44 11.81 0.87
CA SER A 28 3.46 10.92 0.26
C SER A 28 3.78 9.45 0.51
N ILE A 29 2.75 8.64 0.73
CA ILE A 29 2.87 7.19 0.91
C ILE A 29 1.93 6.49 -0.06
N ALA A 30 2.46 5.62 -0.92
CA ALA A 30 1.70 4.64 -1.67
C ALA A 30 1.55 3.36 -0.85
N ILE A 31 0.33 2.87 -0.70
CA ILE A 31 0.02 1.65 0.04
C ILE A 31 -0.67 0.67 -0.92
N ASP A 32 -0.14 -0.54 -1.06
CA ASP A 32 -0.83 -1.61 -1.79
C ASP A 32 -2.12 -2.04 -1.07
N MET A 33 -3.01 -2.64 -1.81
CA MET A 33 -4.27 -3.13 -1.28
C MET A 33 -4.19 -4.61 -0.90
N ASP A 34 -3.87 -5.48 -1.86
CA ASP A 34 -3.91 -6.93 -1.70
C ASP A 34 -2.68 -7.41 -0.91
N GLY A 35 -2.88 -8.17 0.16
CA GLY A 35 -1.79 -8.61 1.04
C GLY A 35 -1.27 -7.53 2.00
N VAL A 36 -1.75 -6.27 1.89
CA VAL A 36 -1.32 -5.14 2.73
C VAL A 36 -2.49 -4.54 3.51
N LEU A 37 -3.53 -4.03 2.83
CA LEU A 37 -4.75 -3.53 3.46
C LEU A 37 -5.82 -4.62 3.59
N ALA A 38 -5.89 -5.52 2.61
CA ALA A 38 -6.84 -6.60 2.51
C ALA A 38 -6.13 -7.95 2.64
N ASP A 39 -6.64 -8.82 3.50
CA ASP A 39 -6.07 -10.16 3.76
C ASP A 39 -6.48 -11.14 2.65
N VAL A 40 -5.74 -11.09 1.55
CA VAL A 40 -5.92 -12.01 0.42
C VAL A 40 -5.54 -13.44 0.79
N GLU A 41 -4.56 -13.61 1.69
CA GLU A 41 -4.05 -14.91 2.06
C GLU A 41 -5.13 -15.77 2.74
N ASP A 42 -5.83 -15.22 3.73
CA ASP A 42 -6.92 -15.94 4.40
C ASP A 42 -8.08 -16.24 3.45
N GLN A 43 -8.44 -15.28 2.61
CA GLN A 43 -9.52 -15.45 1.64
C GLN A 43 -9.22 -16.57 0.64
N VAL A 44 -8.01 -16.57 0.09
CA VAL A 44 -7.62 -17.56 -0.91
C VAL A 44 -7.54 -18.96 -0.32
N LEU A 45 -7.02 -19.11 0.91
CA LEU A 45 -6.99 -20.40 1.60
C LEU A 45 -8.41 -20.96 1.83
N ALA A 46 -9.33 -20.10 2.27
CA ALA A 46 -10.74 -20.47 2.50
C ALA A 46 -11.40 -20.91 1.20
N TRP A 47 -11.29 -20.15 0.14
CA TRP A 47 -11.93 -20.44 -1.14
C TRP A 47 -11.26 -21.61 -1.87
N TYR A 48 -9.95 -21.81 -1.71
CA TYR A 48 -9.26 -22.97 -2.25
C TYR A 48 -9.74 -24.27 -1.59
N LYS A 49 -9.92 -24.25 -0.26
CA LYS A 49 -10.52 -25.34 0.48
C LYS A 49 -11.95 -25.67 -0.01
N GLU A 50 -12.78 -24.65 -0.23
CA GLU A 50 -14.15 -24.85 -0.73
C GLU A 50 -14.16 -25.48 -2.14
N GLU A 51 -13.26 -25.05 -3.01
CA GLU A 51 -13.22 -25.49 -4.40
C GLU A 51 -12.61 -26.89 -4.56
N THR A 52 -11.62 -27.25 -3.73
CA THR A 52 -10.83 -28.48 -3.90
C THR A 52 -10.99 -29.51 -2.78
N GLY A 53 -11.52 -29.12 -1.62
CA GLY A 53 -11.51 -29.92 -0.40
C GLY A 53 -10.12 -29.98 0.29
N ILE A 54 -9.06 -29.40 -0.29
CA ILE A 54 -7.71 -29.40 0.27
C ILE A 54 -7.61 -28.30 1.32
N VAL A 55 -7.21 -28.66 2.54
CA VAL A 55 -6.92 -27.71 3.62
C VAL A 55 -5.45 -27.36 3.55
N MET A 56 -5.16 -26.07 3.47
CA MET A 56 -3.80 -25.52 3.51
C MET A 56 -3.74 -24.48 4.63
N THR A 57 -2.59 -24.36 5.26
CA THR A 57 -2.36 -23.43 6.38
C THR A 57 -1.34 -22.36 6.00
N ARG A 58 -1.42 -21.20 6.68
CA ARG A 58 -0.42 -20.12 6.51
C ARG A 58 1.01 -20.64 6.72
N GLU A 59 1.23 -21.52 7.71
CA GLU A 59 2.55 -22.04 8.02
C GLU A 59 3.14 -22.91 6.90
N GLU A 60 2.29 -23.71 6.23
CA GLU A 60 2.72 -24.53 5.08
C GLU A 60 3.04 -23.70 3.84
N MET A 61 2.56 -22.46 3.78
CA MET A 61 2.75 -21.55 2.65
C MET A 61 3.98 -20.67 2.81
N LYS A 62 4.42 -20.43 4.04
CA LYS A 62 5.54 -19.53 4.34
C LYS A 62 6.82 -19.89 3.61
N GLY A 63 7.39 -18.90 2.93
CA GLY A 63 8.67 -19.01 2.24
C GLY A 63 8.64 -19.80 0.95
N LYS A 64 7.49 -20.28 0.52
CA LYS A 64 7.35 -20.87 -0.82
C LYS A 64 7.29 -19.77 -1.88
N PRO A 65 7.92 -19.96 -3.02
CA PRO A 65 7.71 -19.10 -4.18
C PRO A 65 6.22 -19.03 -4.55
N GLU A 66 5.78 -17.89 -5.05
CA GLU A 66 4.36 -17.67 -5.42
C GLU A 66 3.82 -18.75 -6.37
N GLU A 67 4.69 -19.24 -7.29
CA GLU A 67 4.37 -20.29 -8.25
C GLU A 67 4.12 -21.65 -7.59
N GLU A 68 4.62 -21.87 -6.39
CA GLU A 68 4.54 -23.14 -5.65
C GLU A 68 3.53 -23.09 -4.49
N LEU A 69 2.90 -21.92 -4.26
CA LEU A 69 1.96 -21.74 -3.15
C LEU A 69 0.77 -22.68 -3.26
N PHE A 70 0.25 -22.91 -4.45
CA PHE A 70 -0.95 -23.74 -4.65
C PHE A 70 -0.69 -24.88 -5.63
N PRO A 71 -1.12 -26.13 -5.28
CA PRO A 71 -0.92 -27.29 -6.13
C PRO A 71 -1.56 -27.18 -7.52
N ASP A 72 -2.73 -26.52 -7.59
CA ASP A 72 -3.45 -26.28 -8.85
C ASP A 72 -3.62 -24.78 -9.11
N ARG A 73 -2.75 -24.25 -9.97
CA ARG A 73 -2.78 -22.84 -10.38
C ARG A 73 -4.01 -22.48 -11.22
N ALA A 74 -4.62 -23.45 -11.92
CA ALA A 74 -5.82 -23.17 -12.69
C ALA A 74 -7.00 -22.93 -11.75
N VAL A 75 -7.10 -23.70 -10.66
CA VAL A 75 -8.08 -23.47 -9.59
C VAL A 75 -7.84 -22.12 -8.93
N LEU A 76 -6.60 -21.81 -8.56
CA LEU A 76 -6.27 -20.49 -7.99
C LEU A 76 -6.75 -19.36 -8.92
N ARG A 77 -6.38 -19.43 -10.21
CA ARG A 77 -6.78 -18.40 -11.19
C ARG A 77 -8.30 -18.31 -11.34
N LYS A 78 -9.00 -19.44 -11.28
CA LYS A 78 -10.46 -19.48 -11.29
C LYS A 78 -11.04 -18.75 -10.08
N ILE A 79 -10.48 -18.98 -8.88
CA ILE A 79 -10.90 -18.35 -7.63
C ILE A 79 -10.72 -16.82 -7.72
N LEU A 80 -9.54 -16.35 -8.12
CA LEU A 80 -9.24 -14.92 -8.25
C LEU A 80 -10.11 -14.19 -9.30
N ASN A 81 -10.75 -14.93 -10.21
CA ASN A 81 -11.70 -14.39 -11.19
C ASN A 81 -13.16 -14.61 -10.82
N LYS A 82 -13.46 -15.19 -9.65
CA LYS A 82 -14.86 -15.34 -9.20
C LYS A 82 -15.41 -14.00 -8.72
N PRO A 83 -16.68 -13.69 -9.05
CA PRO A 83 -17.37 -12.55 -8.45
C PRO A 83 -17.33 -12.63 -6.91
N SER A 84 -17.22 -11.49 -6.29
CA SER A 84 -17.12 -11.27 -4.84
C SER A 84 -15.82 -11.70 -4.18
N PHE A 85 -14.84 -12.25 -4.90
CA PHE A 85 -13.56 -12.60 -4.29
C PHE A 85 -12.89 -11.38 -3.66
N PHE A 86 -12.69 -10.32 -4.44
CA PHE A 86 -12.06 -9.08 -3.93
C PHE A 86 -13.04 -8.22 -3.12
N ARG A 87 -14.35 -8.39 -3.31
CA ARG A 87 -15.36 -7.63 -2.58
C ARG A 87 -15.47 -8.01 -1.10
N THR A 88 -15.18 -9.26 -0.76
CA THR A 88 -15.36 -9.82 0.57
C THR A 88 -14.06 -10.11 1.31
N LEU A 89 -12.94 -9.55 0.86
CA LEU A 89 -11.66 -9.70 1.54
C LEU A 89 -11.75 -9.19 2.99
N PRO A 90 -11.22 -9.93 3.97
CA PRO A 90 -11.03 -9.39 5.31
C PRO A 90 -10.09 -8.19 5.28
N VAL A 91 -10.30 -7.26 6.22
CA VAL A 91 -9.34 -6.15 6.42
C VAL A 91 -8.14 -6.67 7.21
N MET A 92 -6.94 -6.30 6.80
CA MET A 92 -5.73 -6.62 7.55
C MET A 92 -5.78 -6.00 8.95
N GLU A 93 -5.42 -6.79 9.97
CA GLU A 93 -5.48 -6.35 11.37
C GLU A 93 -4.66 -5.06 11.59
N GLY A 94 -5.29 -4.07 12.23
CA GLY A 94 -4.69 -2.76 12.53
C GLY A 94 -4.58 -1.78 11.36
N ALA A 95 -4.92 -2.18 10.12
CA ALA A 95 -4.76 -1.34 8.94
C ALA A 95 -5.58 -0.05 9.00
N ILE A 96 -6.83 -0.12 9.46
CA ILE A 96 -7.72 1.06 9.50
C ILE A 96 -7.16 2.14 10.42
N GLU A 97 -6.77 1.78 11.63
CA GLU A 97 -6.25 2.70 12.65
C GLU A 97 -4.90 3.28 12.21
N ALA A 98 -4.02 2.43 11.68
CA ALA A 98 -2.71 2.86 11.19
C ALA A 98 -2.84 3.84 10.03
N VAL A 99 -3.66 3.54 9.03
CA VAL A 99 -3.86 4.44 7.87
C VAL A 99 -4.47 5.77 8.30
N LYS A 100 -5.43 5.78 9.23
CA LYS A 100 -5.97 7.04 9.78
C LYS A 100 -4.87 7.87 10.44
N SER A 101 -4.04 7.25 11.26
CA SER A 101 -2.91 7.94 11.91
C SER A 101 -1.91 8.48 10.88
N LEU A 102 -1.58 7.69 9.86
CA LEU A 102 -0.68 8.13 8.78
C LEU A 102 -1.22 9.34 8.04
N MET A 103 -2.53 9.43 7.80
CA MET A 103 -3.13 10.57 7.10
C MET A 103 -3.03 11.90 7.87
N GLU A 104 -2.73 11.87 9.17
CA GLU A 104 -2.48 13.08 9.95
C GLU A 104 -1.16 13.75 9.54
N GLU A 105 -0.13 12.95 9.22
CA GLU A 105 1.24 13.42 8.93
C GLU A 105 1.61 13.30 7.44
N TYR A 106 1.00 12.37 6.70
CA TYR A 106 1.33 12.02 5.31
C TYR A 106 0.15 12.21 4.36
N GLU A 107 0.46 12.36 3.07
CA GLU A 107 -0.51 12.21 2.00
C GLU A 107 -0.56 10.75 1.56
N VAL A 108 -1.65 10.05 1.90
CA VAL A 108 -1.79 8.61 1.68
C VAL A 108 -2.52 8.33 0.38
N TYR A 109 -1.96 7.44 -0.43
CA TYR A 109 -2.54 6.90 -1.66
C TYR A 109 -2.68 5.39 -1.54
N VAL A 110 -3.82 4.84 -1.97
CA VAL A 110 -3.97 3.40 -2.19
C VAL A 110 -3.65 3.11 -3.65
N VAL A 111 -2.71 2.19 -3.88
CA VAL A 111 -2.21 1.87 -5.23
C VAL A 111 -2.28 0.37 -5.44
N SER A 112 -3.18 -0.10 -6.30
CA SER A 112 -3.32 -1.53 -6.60
C SER A 112 -3.10 -1.83 -8.08
N ALA A 113 -2.38 -2.93 -8.39
CA ALA A 113 -2.21 -3.46 -9.74
C ALA A 113 -3.50 -4.17 -10.24
N ALA A 114 -4.65 -3.56 -9.98
CA ALA A 114 -5.98 -4.13 -10.22
C ALA A 114 -6.28 -4.45 -11.69
N MET A 115 -5.51 -3.90 -12.63
CA MET A 115 -5.65 -4.18 -14.06
C MET A 115 -5.27 -5.62 -14.42
N GLU A 116 -4.53 -6.33 -13.58
CA GLU A 116 -4.25 -7.76 -13.74
C GLU A 116 -5.54 -8.59 -13.65
N PHE A 117 -6.49 -8.15 -12.83
CA PHE A 117 -7.80 -8.78 -12.64
C PHE A 117 -8.91 -7.75 -12.90
N PRO A 118 -9.31 -7.50 -14.16
CA PRO A 118 -10.23 -6.40 -14.50
C PRO A 118 -11.58 -6.46 -13.77
N LEU A 119 -12.08 -7.64 -13.43
CA LEU A 119 -13.31 -7.79 -12.65
C LEU A 119 -13.16 -7.31 -11.21
N SER A 120 -11.92 -7.23 -10.68
CA SER A 120 -11.65 -6.75 -9.34
C SER A 120 -11.80 -5.23 -9.17
N LEU A 121 -11.73 -4.45 -10.26
CA LEU A 121 -11.72 -2.98 -10.20
C LEU A 121 -12.92 -2.41 -9.43
N PHE A 122 -14.13 -2.85 -9.80
CA PHE A 122 -15.35 -2.40 -9.12
C PHE A 122 -15.39 -2.91 -7.67
N GLU A 123 -15.08 -4.17 -7.46
CA GLU A 123 -15.10 -4.82 -6.15
C GLU A 123 -14.11 -4.17 -5.17
N LYS A 124 -12.89 -3.90 -5.61
CA LYS A 124 -11.88 -3.16 -4.81
C LYS A 124 -12.32 -1.74 -4.49
N ARG A 125 -12.95 -1.05 -5.46
CA ARG A 125 -13.47 0.30 -5.22
C ARG A 125 -14.57 0.32 -4.17
N GLU A 126 -15.51 -0.65 -4.22
CA GLU A 126 -16.58 -0.80 -3.24
C GLU A 126 -16.03 -1.20 -1.87
N TRP A 127 -15.07 -2.13 -1.84
CA TRP A 127 -14.39 -2.55 -0.61
C TRP A 127 -13.70 -1.37 0.09
N LEU A 128 -12.95 -0.55 -0.67
CA LEU A 128 -12.32 0.67 -0.12
C LEU A 128 -13.36 1.68 0.37
N SER A 129 -14.49 1.82 -0.30
CA SER A 129 -15.58 2.71 0.15
C SER A 129 -16.18 2.27 1.46
N GLU A 130 -16.24 0.97 1.72
CA GLU A 130 -16.80 0.40 2.94
C GLU A 130 -15.81 0.46 4.11
N HIS A 131 -14.59 0.01 3.90
CA HIS A 131 -13.61 -0.17 4.99
C HIS A 131 -12.72 1.05 5.23
N PHE A 132 -12.46 1.84 4.20
CA PHE A 132 -11.61 3.04 4.24
C PHE A 132 -12.34 4.29 3.68
N PRO A 133 -13.57 4.62 4.16
CA PRO A 133 -14.39 5.71 3.62
C PRO A 133 -13.75 7.10 3.78
N PHE A 134 -12.73 7.21 4.62
CA PHE A 134 -11.97 8.43 4.86
C PHE A 134 -10.89 8.69 3.80
N ILE A 135 -10.55 7.70 2.94
CA ILE A 135 -9.65 7.88 1.81
C ILE A 135 -10.43 8.48 0.64
N SER A 136 -10.01 9.66 0.17
CA SER A 136 -10.60 10.29 -0.99
C SER A 136 -10.46 9.42 -2.23
N TRP A 137 -11.48 9.37 -3.09
CA TRP A 137 -11.37 8.69 -4.39
C TRP A 137 -10.23 9.21 -5.27
N LYS A 138 -9.77 10.45 -5.04
CA LYS A 138 -8.62 11.06 -5.73
C LYS A 138 -7.29 10.42 -5.33
N ASN A 139 -7.25 9.76 -4.18
CA ASN A 139 -6.08 9.11 -3.63
C ASN A 139 -6.13 7.58 -3.85
N ILE A 140 -6.99 7.10 -4.76
CA ILE A 140 -7.09 5.69 -5.15
C ILE A 140 -6.59 5.55 -6.59
N ILE A 141 -5.57 4.72 -6.81
CA ILE A 141 -4.92 4.50 -8.09
C ILE A 141 -5.01 3.01 -8.43
N PHE A 142 -5.73 2.68 -9.50
CA PHE A 142 -5.72 1.34 -10.08
C PHE A 142 -4.89 1.37 -11.36
N CYS A 143 -3.80 0.60 -11.38
CA CYS A 143 -2.84 0.59 -12.48
C CYS A 143 -2.46 -0.84 -12.87
N GLY A 144 -1.63 -1.00 -13.90
CA GLY A 144 -1.02 -2.27 -14.27
C GLY A 144 0.44 -2.37 -13.85
N ASP A 145 1.13 -1.22 -13.78
CA ASP A 145 2.53 -1.13 -13.40
C ASP A 145 2.71 -0.02 -12.35
N LYS A 146 3.24 -0.38 -11.19
CA LYS A 146 3.47 0.56 -10.08
C LYS A 146 4.78 1.34 -10.20
N SER A 147 5.66 1.03 -11.14
CA SER A 147 6.93 1.74 -11.35
C SER A 147 6.75 3.22 -11.73
N ILE A 148 5.56 3.59 -12.21
CA ILE A 148 5.19 4.97 -12.53
C ILE A 148 4.85 5.81 -11.30
N ILE A 149 4.61 5.18 -10.14
CA ILE A 149 4.22 5.84 -8.90
C ILE A 149 5.45 6.58 -8.33
N ASP A 150 5.24 7.86 -8.02
CA ASP A 150 6.27 8.74 -7.51
C ASP A 150 5.82 9.28 -6.14
N THR A 151 6.11 8.50 -5.09
CA THR A 151 5.81 8.83 -3.69
C THR A 151 7.07 8.69 -2.85
N ASP A 152 7.12 9.35 -1.68
CA ASP A 152 8.29 9.29 -0.78
C ASP A 152 8.48 7.89 -0.18
N TYR A 153 7.39 7.18 0.06
CA TYR A 153 7.37 5.81 0.58
C TYR A 153 6.42 4.94 -0.24
N MET A 154 6.75 3.64 -0.34
CA MET A 154 5.85 2.62 -0.88
C MET A 154 5.80 1.43 0.07
N ILE A 155 4.60 1.05 0.52
CA ILE A 155 4.32 -0.15 1.31
C ILE A 155 3.66 -1.16 0.38
N ASP A 156 4.31 -2.30 0.16
CA ASP A 156 3.86 -3.34 -0.77
C ASP A 156 4.40 -4.69 -0.28
N ASP A 157 3.78 -5.79 -0.63
CA ASP A 157 4.24 -7.14 -0.29
C ASP A 157 5.09 -7.77 -1.39
N HIS A 158 5.10 -7.21 -2.60
CA HIS A 158 5.83 -7.73 -3.74
C HIS A 158 7.11 -6.96 -4.07
N CYS A 159 8.26 -7.64 -4.05
CA CYS A 159 9.55 -7.09 -4.47
C CYS A 159 9.51 -6.52 -5.88
N LYS A 160 8.77 -7.15 -6.81
CA LYS A 160 8.62 -6.64 -8.20
C LYS A 160 8.10 -5.20 -8.27
N ASN A 161 7.37 -4.73 -7.25
CA ASN A 161 6.89 -3.35 -7.15
C ASN A 161 7.90 -2.48 -6.38
N LEU A 162 8.47 -3.01 -5.29
CA LEU A 162 9.38 -2.30 -4.41
C LEU A 162 10.75 -2.04 -5.05
N ASP A 163 11.28 -2.98 -5.84
CA ASP A 163 12.58 -2.86 -6.52
C ASP A 163 12.64 -1.70 -7.53
N PHE A 164 11.49 -1.29 -8.04
CA PHE A 164 11.38 -0.23 -9.05
C PHE A 164 10.64 1.02 -8.55
N CYS A 165 10.26 1.07 -7.26
CA CYS A 165 9.65 2.28 -6.71
C CYS A 165 10.69 3.40 -6.60
N LYS A 166 10.24 4.65 -6.75
CA LYS A 166 11.12 5.81 -6.72
C LYS A 166 11.45 6.28 -5.30
N GLY A 167 10.53 6.05 -4.38
CA GLY A 167 10.70 6.39 -2.97
C GLY A 167 11.34 5.28 -2.16
N LYS A 168 11.26 5.39 -0.84
CA LYS A 168 11.74 4.36 0.09
C LYS A 168 10.81 3.15 0.09
N PRO A 169 11.28 1.94 -0.34
CA PRO A 169 10.49 0.72 -0.27
C PRO A 169 10.37 0.21 1.16
N LEU A 170 9.16 -0.23 1.51
CA LEU A 170 8.81 -0.86 2.79
C LEU A 170 8.04 -2.15 2.49
N MET A 171 8.61 -3.29 2.84
CA MET A 171 8.04 -4.60 2.53
C MET A 171 7.08 -5.05 3.61
N PHE A 172 5.81 -5.21 3.29
CA PHE A 172 4.84 -5.85 4.18
C PHE A 172 4.99 -7.37 4.09
N THR A 173 5.00 -8.05 5.25
CA THR A 173 5.23 -9.51 5.30
C THR A 173 4.04 -10.28 4.75
N ALA A 174 4.29 -11.14 3.77
CA ALA A 174 3.36 -12.08 3.14
C ALA A 174 4.01 -13.45 2.98
N PHE A 175 3.26 -14.52 2.68
CA PHE A 175 3.79 -15.89 2.55
C PHE A 175 5.02 -15.97 1.65
N HIS A 176 4.93 -15.36 0.47
CA HIS A 176 5.92 -15.48 -0.58
C HIS A 176 7.22 -14.70 -0.31
N ASN A 177 7.18 -13.73 0.61
CA ASN A 177 8.31 -12.81 0.79
C ASN A 177 9.08 -12.98 2.11
N VAL A 178 8.71 -13.92 2.99
CA VAL A 178 9.33 -14.06 4.33
C VAL A 178 10.83 -14.32 4.30
N ASN A 179 11.36 -14.89 3.21
CA ASN A 179 12.78 -15.19 3.01
C ASN A 179 13.52 -14.06 2.27
N MET A 180 12.86 -12.95 1.91
CA MET A 180 13.47 -11.82 1.24
C MET A 180 13.89 -10.78 2.29
N ASP A 181 15.11 -10.25 2.22
CA ASP A 181 15.71 -9.41 3.25
C ASP A 181 16.29 -8.07 2.75
N HIS A 182 16.11 -7.76 1.47
CA HIS A 182 16.71 -6.58 0.85
C HIS A 182 15.90 -5.29 0.97
N HIS A 183 14.72 -5.34 1.60
CA HIS A 183 13.91 -4.17 1.92
C HIS A 183 13.64 -4.06 3.43
N GLU A 184 13.43 -2.84 3.92
CA GLU A 184 12.95 -2.59 5.30
C GLU A 184 11.59 -3.26 5.48
N ARG A 185 11.44 -4.05 6.56
CA ARG A 185 10.29 -4.94 6.76
C ARG A 185 9.27 -4.38 7.74
N ILE A 186 8.01 -4.62 7.42
CA ILE A 186 6.84 -4.40 8.26
C ILE A 186 6.16 -5.77 8.47
N ASN A 187 6.00 -6.19 9.72
CA ASN A 187 5.27 -7.43 10.04
C ASN A 187 3.82 -7.16 10.44
N HIS A 188 3.57 -6.00 11.05
CA HIS A 188 2.25 -5.60 11.52
C HIS A 188 2.03 -4.10 11.32
N TRP A 189 0.78 -3.70 11.10
CA TRP A 189 0.41 -2.30 10.88
C TRP A 189 0.76 -1.38 12.04
N ASN A 190 0.77 -1.89 13.28
CA ASN A 190 1.13 -1.09 14.46
C ASN A 190 2.61 -0.65 14.49
N GLU A 191 3.48 -1.26 13.68
CA GLU A 191 4.89 -0.90 13.56
C GLU A 191 5.11 0.31 12.64
N VAL A 192 4.19 0.56 11.71
CA VAL A 192 4.39 1.52 10.61
C VAL A 192 4.62 2.96 11.09
N PRO A 193 3.82 3.53 12.01
CA PRO A 193 4.03 4.91 12.44
C PRO A 193 5.40 5.13 13.12
N SER A 194 5.84 4.18 13.94
CA SER A 194 7.14 4.27 14.61
C SER A 194 8.30 4.04 13.64
N LEU A 195 8.15 3.13 12.68
CA LEU A 195 9.14 2.88 11.64
C LEU A 195 9.37 4.13 10.78
N LEU A 196 8.31 4.79 10.32
CA LEU A 196 8.42 6.00 9.52
C LEU A 196 9.09 7.13 10.28
N LYS A 197 8.74 7.37 11.55
CA LYS A 197 9.42 8.36 12.40
C LYS A 197 10.91 8.08 12.52
N LYS A 198 11.28 6.82 12.78
CA LYS A 198 12.69 6.39 12.81
C LYS A 198 13.42 6.69 11.50
N LEU A 199 12.78 6.39 10.35
CA LEU A 199 13.36 6.66 9.03
C LEU A 199 13.54 8.15 8.75
N GLU A 200 12.74 9.00 9.38
CA GLU A 200 12.82 10.46 9.28
C GLU A 200 13.78 11.08 10.32
N GLY A 201 14.39 10.27 11.17
CA GLY A 201 15.31 10.75 12.22
C GLY A 201 14.61 11.46 13.37
N VAL A 202 13.31 11.22 13.56
CA VAL A 202 12.54 11.70 14.69
C VAL A 202 12.69 10.68 15.84
N GLU A 203 13.23 11.12 16.97
CA GLU A 203 13.30 10.26 18.17
C GLU A 203 11.87 9.92 18.64
N VAL A 204 11.61 8.62 18.90
CA VAL A 204 10.31 8.09 19.32
C VAL A 204 10.28 7.93 20.84
#